data_0d1ecb686847486e234d444c2a586925
#
_entry.id   0d1ecb686847486e234d444c2a586925
#
_cell.length_a   1.000
_cell.length_b   1.000
_cell.length_c   1.000
_cell.angle_alpha   90.00
_cell.angle_beta   90.00
_cell.angle_gamma   90.00
#
_symmetry.space_group_name_H-M   'P 1'
#
loop_
_entity.id
_entity.type
_entity.pdbx_description
1 polymer ?
#
loop_
_entity_poly.entity_id
_entity_poly.type
_entity_poly.pdbx_seq_one_letter_code
_entity_poly.pdbx_strand_id
1 'polypeptide(L)'
;MWQVEKISSMNCLKYCAVVFASLFLSLACGNDGGTVVSEPEDPEQPETPGQSEESEGLVVEIPNSGFEQEVDFTGTAGVWKKTDAWQTDRAVFTYEPQGGFNGSAGIRIACTEGDYTTDAVVTQSVSGLIPGKLYELSAMVRTSGVAGGRGGNVCLFGQGVWTGSEPFTGTNGWTRRSVQFIAGESTAVIGCRLGFWAGDSRGTVWFDDVALRTPEGMYYRESEHLEMYLEKALVRVSDGVMDGWLAKLDKVYDAYTELFDFFVPFGGRKMIVLSKMIDAWAYAGYPIQWNRDYVASTLDEVARYDNAVFGIMHEMGHNFAPGNYVTGAYDHGNGEWNWNEELFANFRMYYALCRTGYSVYLNNTVYTGAQISDMYRKSYEETLARGIAADGDGLMYVMTRMADTEGWEPFRKTFRELYDLAPQTSCGTTKWEKIDYFFSALSRHAGKDLMQEYFTQSEINTLKTLR
;
A
#
# COMPACT_ATOMS: atom_id res chain seq x y z
N MET A 1 14.51 29.19 11.49
CA MET A 1 14.03 28.72 12.81
C MET A 1 12.55 28.42 12.61
N TRP A 2 12.25 27.20 12.12
CA TRP A 2 10.90 26.69 11.93
C TRP A 2 10.80 25.43 12.78
N GLN A 3 10.01 25.49 13.82
CA GLN A 3 9.60 24.31 14.57
C GLN A 3 8.58 23.57 13.73
N VAL A 4 8.95 22.38 13.27
CA VAL A 4 8.00 21.40 12.73
C VAL A 4 7.51 20.58 13.92
N GLU A 5 6.28 20.80 14.34
CA GLU A 5 5.61 19.95 15.33
C GLU A 5 5.49 18.53 14.77
N LYS A 6 5.99 17.58 15.55
CA LYS A 6 5.81 16.15 15.34
C LYS A 6 4.32 15.82 15.45
N ILE A 7 3.62 15.73 14.33
CA ILE A 7 2.35 15.01 14.28
C ILE A 7 2.72 13.53 14.22
N SER A 8 2.45 12.85 15.30
CA SER A 8 2.69 11.44 15.50
C SER A 8 1.82 10.62 14.53
N SER A 9 2.42 10.07 13.50
CA SER A 9 1.82 9.10 12.57
C SER A 9 1.45 7.75 13.23
N MET A 10 1.58 7.64 14.55
CA MET A 10 1.32 6.39 15.30
C MET A 10 -0.15 6.15 15.66
N ASN A 11 -1.07 7.08 15.42
CA ASN A 11 -2.48 6.88 15.81
C ASN A 11 -3.38 6.40 14.66
N CYS A 12 -2.98 6.55 13.42
CA CYS A 12 -3.75 6.05 12.27
C CYS A 12 -3.63 4.52 12.13
N LEU A 13 -2.48 3.94 12.49
CA LEU A 13 -2.20 2.50 12.40
C LEU A 13 -3.02 1.62 13.37
N LYS A 14 -3.60 2.20 14.42
CA LYS A 14 -4.38 1.43 15.40
C LYS A 14 -5.86 1.24 15.04
N TYR A 15 -6.39 2.03 14.13
CA TYR A 15 -7.81 1.95 13.76
C TYR A 15 -8.09 0.98 12.62
N CYS A 16 -7.18 0.80 11.66
CA CYS A 16 -7.33 -0.20 10.59
C CYS A 16 -7.36 -1.65 11.11
N ALA A 17 -6.61 -1.94 12.19
CA ALA A 17 -6.59 -3.28 12.78
C ALA A 17 -7.86 -3.64 13.58
N VAL A 18 -8.64 -2.67 14.03
CA VAL A 18 -9.81 -2.89 14.91
C VAL A 18 -11.06 -3.27 14.13
N VAL A 19 -11.25 -2.79 12.91
CA VAL A 19 -12.44 -3.09 12.10
C VAL A 19 -12.39 -4.51 11.53
N PHE A 20 -11.20 -5.01 11.16
CA PHE A 20 -11.04 -6.40 10.71
C PHE A 20 -10.98 -7.43 11.84
N ALA A 21 -10.46 -7.07 13.03
CA ALA A 21 -10.35 -7.99 14.16
C ALA A 21 -11.68 -8.31 14.85
N SER A 22 -12.68 -7.44 14.77
CA SER A 22 -13.99 -7.68 15.38
C SER A 22 -14.91 -8.61 14.57
N LEU A 23 -14.60 -8.87 13.30
CA LEU A 23 -15.34 -9.82 12.45
C LEU A 23 -14.75 -11.25 12.45
N PHE A 24 -13.51 -11.46 12.96
CA PHE A 24 -12.85 -12.76 12.93
C PHE A 24 -12.94 -13.60 14.22
N LEU A 25 -13.59 -13.13 15.28
CA LEU A 25 -13.55 -13.77 16.62
C LEU A 25 -14.84 -14.48 17.05
N SER A 26 -15.65 -14.99 16.14
CA SER A 26 -16.71 -15.92 16.52
C SER A 26 -16.94 -16.97 15.44
N LEU A 27 -16.26 -18.11 15.54
CA LEU A 27 -16.76 -19.43 15.18
C LEU A 27 -15.59 -20.45 15.11
N ALA A 28 -15.25 -20.95 16.27
CA ALA A 28 -14.62 -22.24 16.41
C ALA A 28 -15.50 -23.04 17.38
N CYS A 29 -16.23 -24.01 16.85
CA CYS A 29 -16.63 -25.29 17.46
C CYS A 29 -17.91 -25.82 16.83
N GLY A 30 -17.83 -27.03 16.33
CA GLY A 30 -19.03 -27.82 15.98
C GLY A 30 -18.71 -28.92 14.97
N ASN A 31 -18.38 -30.09 15.49
CA ASN A 31 -18.08 -31.32 14.79
C ASN A 31 -19.38 -32.06 14.44
N ASP A 32 -19.33 -32.87 13.41
CA ASP A 32 -19.96 -34.16 13.12
C ASP A 32 -20.95 -34.24 11.95
N GLY A 33 -20.69 -35.28 11.15
CA GLY A 33 -21.71 -35.90 10.32
C GLY A 33 -21.29 -36.28 8.90
N GLY A 34 -20.58 -37.40 8.73
CA GLY A 34 -20.21 -37.94 7.44
C GLY A 34 -21.41 -38.39 6.60
N THR A 35 -21.31 -38.19 5.30
CA THR A 35 -22.04 -38.98 4.30
C THR A 35 -21.10 -39.26 3.14
N VAL A 36 -20.85 -40.52 2.89
CA VAL A 36 -20.09 -41.06 1.76
C VAL A 36 -20.90 -40.85 0.49
N VAL A 37 -20.35 -40.13 -0.48
CA VAL A 37 -20.84 -40.09 -1.85
C VAL A 37 -19.71 -40.50 -2.77
N SER A 38 -20.04 -41.45 -3.66
CA SER A 38 -19.24 -42.12 -4.65
C SER A 38 -18.45 -41.18 -5.55
N GLU A 39 -17.20 -41.59 -5.85
CA GLU A 39 -16.30 -40.97 -6.85
C GLU A 39 -16.96 -40.91 -8.23
N PRO A 40 -16.85 -39.79 -8.93
CA PRO A 40 -17.00 -39.73 -10.37
C PRO A 40 -15.64 -39.89 -11.06
N GLU A 41 -15.70 -40.55 -12.21
CA GLU A 41 -14.60 -40.92 -13.09
C GLU A 41 -13.70 -39.74 -13.47
N ASP A 42 -12.42 -40.06 -13.58
CA ASP A 42 -11.26 -39.22 -13.94
C ASP A 42 -11.50 -38.47 -15.26
N PRO A 43 -11.49 -37.14 -15.32
CA PRO A 43 -11.46 -36.43 -16.57
C PRO A 43 -10.01 -36.34 -17.09
N GLU A 44 -9.84 -36.58 -18.36
CA GLU A 44 -8.60 -36.51 -19.15
C GLU A 44 -7.69 -35.35 -18.70
N GLN A 45 -6.40 -35.64 -18.57
CA GLN A 45 -5.36 -34.67 -18.26
C GLN A 45 -5.43 -33.48 -19.22
N PRO A 46 -5.54 -32.24 -18.74
CA PRO A 46 -5.39 -31.08 -19.59
C PRO A 46 -3.94 -30.99 -20.08
N GLU A 47 -3.79 -30.70 -21.35
CA GLU A 47 -2.52 -30.42 -21.99
C GLU A 47 -1.72 -29.39 -21.19
N THR A 48 -0.42 -29.63 -21.05
CA THR A 48 0.56 -28.77 -20.37
C THR A 48 0.41 -27.33 -20.90
N PRO A 49 0.09 -26.33 -20.04
CA PRO A 49 0.04 -24.94 -20.48
C PRO A 49 1.43 -24.53 -20.99
N GLY A 50 1.45 -23.84 -22.14
CA GLY A 50 2.66 -23.29 -22.72
C GLY A 50 3.45 -22.53 -21.66
N GLN A 51 4.77 -22.79 -21.60
CA GLN A 51 5.70 -22.07 -20.77
C GLN A 51 5.51 -20.57 -21.04
N SER A 52 5.05 -19.82 -20.02
CA SER A 52 5.17 -18.37 -20.03
C SER A 52 6.67 -18.07 -20.24
N GLU A 53 7.01 -17.32 -21.28
CA GLU A 53 8.36 -16.80 -21.44
C GLU A 53 8.72 -16.11 -20.10
N GLU A 54 9.70 -16.68 -19.39
CA GLU A 54 10.32 -16.00 -18.27
C GLU A 54 10.89 -14.71 -18.83
N SER A 55 10.26 -13.58 -18.56
CA SER A 55 10.86 -12.29 -18.89
C SER A 55 12.18 -12.26 -18.15
N GLU A 56 13.30 -12.28 -18.89
CA GLU A 56 14.61 -12.06 -18.27
C GLU A 56 14.52 -10.83 -17.39
N GLY A 57 14.74 -11.04 -16.08
CA GLY A 57 14.58 -9.97 -15.11
C GLY A 57 15.47 -8.78 -15.49
N LEU A 58 14.91 -7.59 -15.47
CA LEU A 58 15.66 -6.36 -15.74
C LEU A 58 16.80 -6.25 -14.71
N VAL A 59 18.03 -6.12 -15.19
CA VAL A 59 19.22 -5.88 -14.36
C VAL A 59 19.74 -4.49 -14.69
N VAL A 60 19.92 -3.69 -13.65
CA VAL A 60 20.53 -2.35 -13.76
C VAL A 60 22.00 -2.50 -13.43
N GLU A 61 22.86 -2.07 -14.34
CA GLU A 61 24.30 -2.08 -14.13
C GLU A 61 24.69 -1.09 -13.03
N ILE A 62 25.43 -1.58 -12.03
CA ILE A 62 26.03 -0.78 -10.96
C ILE A 62 27.54 -0.88 -11.12
N PRO A 63 28.21 0.17 -11.59
CA PRO A 63 29.67 0.17 -11.66
C PRO A 63 30.31 -0.15 -10.30
N ASN A 64 31.28 -1.06 -10.29
CA ASN A 64 31.97 -1.51 -9.08
C ASN A 64 31.04 -1.98 -7.94
N SER A 65 30.02 -2.76 -8.29
CA SER A 65 28.99 -3.25 -7.36
C SER A 65 29.54 -4.20 -6.28
N GLY A 66 30.58 -4.96 -6.60
CA GLY A 66 31.31 -5.86 -5.68
C GLY A 66 32.55 -5.20 -5.06
N PHE A 67 32.75 -3.90 -5.23
CA PHE A 67 33.91 -3.16 -4.68
C PHE A 67 35.29 -3.71 -5.06
N GLU A 68 35.43 -4.45 -6.16
CA GLU A 68 36.67 -5.06 -6.57
C GLU A 68 37.71 -4.01 -7.06
N GLN A 69 37.27 -2.82 -7.41
CA GLN A 69 38.13 -1.65 -7.62
C GLN A 69 38.18 -0.82 -6.34
N GLU A 70 39.37 -0.33 -5.98
CA GLU A 70 39.57 0.49 -4.79
C GLU A 70 38.62 1.69 -4.77
N VAL A 71 37.99 1.91 -3.62
CA VAL A 71 37.02 3.01 -3.37
C VAL A 71 37.72 4.06 -2.50
N ASP A 72 37.86 5.27 -3.01
CA ASP A 72 38.40 6.43 -2.28
C ASP A 72 37.31 7.28 -1.58
N PHE A 73 36.07 6.92 -1.74
CA PHE A 73 34.87 7.62 -1.20
C PHE A 73 34.68 9.06 -1.69
N THR A 74 35.45 9.50 -2.71
CA THR A 74 35.28 10.83 -3.34
C THR A 74 34.27 10.79 -4.50
N GLY A 75 34.00 9.60 -5.03
CA GLY A 75 33.21 9.38 -6.24
C GLY A 75 34.03 9.43 -7.53
N THR A 76 35.36 9.52 -7.41
CA THR A 76 36.30 9.53 -8.56
C THR A 76 36.80 8.13 -8.83
N ALA A 77 37.44 7.49 -7.83
CA ALA A 77 37.84 6.09 -7.92
C ALA A 77 36.72 5.17 -7.41
N GLY A 78 36.39 4.15 -8.20
CA GLY A 78 35.37 3.16 -7.86
C GLY A 78 33.94 3.70 -7.78
N VAL A 79 33.69 4.93 -8.23
CA VAL A 79 32.40 5.63 -8.41
C VAL A 79 31.51 5.76 -7.17
N TRP A 80 31.85 5.16 -6.05
CA TRP A 80 31.15 5.29 -4.78
C TRP A 80 31.66 6.49 -3.99
N LYS A 81 30.77 7.32 -3.47
CA LYS A 81 31.11 8.52 -2.72
C LYS A 81 30.47 8.56 -1.35
N LYS A 82 31.23 9.06 -0.37
CA LYS A 82 30.66 9.49 0.90
C LYS A 82 29.69 10.64 0.64
N THR A 83 28.50 10.53 1.20
CA THR A 83 27.48 11.57 1.12
C THR A 83 27.13 12.03 2.53
N ASP A 84 27.07 13.35 2.73
CA ASP A 84 26.74 13.91 4.02
C ASP A 84 25.25 13.64 4.35
N ALA A 85 25.03 13.04 5.50
CA ALA A 85 23.72 12.82 6.06
C ALA A 85 23.62 13.50 7.44
N TRP A 86 23.71 12.76 8.55
CA TRP A 86 23.72 13.34 9.88
C TRP A 86 24.96 12.91 10.66
N GLN A 87 25.79 13.90 11.09
CA GLN A 87 27.02 13.61 11.84
C GLN A 87 27.91 12.57 11.18
N THR A 88 27.99 12.62 9.85
CA THR A 88 28.76 11.70 9.02
C THR A 88 30.26 11.73 9.32
N ASP A 89 30.76 12.84 9.84
CA ASP A 89 32.13 13.05 10.31
C ASP A 89 32.52 12.14 11.50
N ARG A 90 31.54 11.61 12.24
CA ARG A 90 31.76 10.62 13.31
C ARG A 90 31.98 9.20 12.81
N ALA A 91 31.77 8.96 11.52
CA ALA A 91 31.98 7.67 10.91
C ALA A 91 33.30 7.60 10.16
N VAL A 92 33.96 6.45 10.27
CA VAL A 92 35.14 6.09 9.49
C VAL A 92 34.74 5.19 8.34
N PHE A 93 35.10 5.59 7.13
CA PHE A 93 34.86 4.82 5.90
C PHE A 93 36.18 4.16 5.49
N THR A 94 36.14 2.88 5.20
CA THR A 94 37.37 2.10 4.85
C THR A 94 37.07 1.17 3.70
N TYR A 95 37.92 1.15 2.72
CA TYR A 95 38.01 0.10 1.71
C TYR A 95 38.83 -1.07 2.27
N GLU A 96 38.33 -2.28 2.19
CA GLU A 96 39.00 -3.49 2.69
C GLU A 96 39.15 -4.51 1.55
N PRO A 97 40.35 -4.70 1.00
CA PRO A 97 40.60 -5.55 -0.18
C PRO A 97 40.24 -7.04 0.01
N GLN A 98 40.11 -7.49 1.25
CA GLN A 98 39.75 -8.86 1.61
C GLN A 98 38.66 -8.87 2.74
N GLY A 99 37.96 -7.75 2.94
CA GLY A 99 36.97 -7.56 3.99
C GLY A 99 35.55 -7.83 3.54
N GLY A 100 35.34 -8.15 2.27
CA GLY A 100 34.04 -8.39 1.68
C GLY A 100 33.51 -9.81 1.88
N PHE A 101 32.41 -10.12 1.19
CA PHE A 101 31.76 -11.42 1.25
C PHE A 101 32.64 -12.48 0.57
N ASN A 102 32.77 -13.66 1.20
CA ASN A 102 33.66 -14.74 0.73
C ASN A 102 35.14 -14.36 0.54
N GLY A 103 35.62 -13.29 1.19
CA GLY A 103 36.99 -12.83 1.09
C GLY A 103 37.32 -11.96 -0.12
N SER A 104 36.33 -11.48 -0.85
CA SER A 104 36.38 -10.44 -1.84
C SER A 104 36.70 -9.07 -1.22
N ALA A 105 36.81 -8.04 -2.02
CA ALA A 105 36.88 -6.67 -1.52
C ALA A 105 35.51 -6.20 -1.01
N GLY A 106 35.50 -5.20 -0.15
CA GLY A 106 34.28 -4.62 0.40
C GLY A 106 34.53 -3.25 1.02
N ILE A 107 33.46 -2.62 1.44
CA ILE A 107 33.56 -1.36 2.19
C ILE A 107 33.05 -1.53 3.63
N ARG A 108 33.62 -0.72 4.52
CA ARG A 108 33.24 -0.67 5.93
C ARG A 108 32.89 0.74 6.35
N ILE A 109 31.79 0.88 7.09
CA ILE A 109 31.40 2.10 7.80
C ILE A 109 31.40 1.80 9.28
N ALA A 110 32.15 2.56 10.08
CA ALA A 110 32.27 2.36 11.52
C ALA A 110 32.08 3.67 12.29
N CYS A 111 31.22 3.64 13.32
CA CYS A 111 31.09 4.67 14.34
C CYS A 111 31.20 3.98 15.70
N THR A 112 32.39 3.96 16.27
CA THR A 112 32.74 3.17 17.47
C THR A 112 33.35 3.99 18.59
N GLU A 113 33.58 5.29 18.39
CA GLU A 113 34.17 6.15 19.41
C GLU A 113 33.10 6.60 20.43
N GLY A 114 33.36 6.35 21.70
CA GLY A 114 32.50 6.76 22.81
C GLY A 114 31.04 6.35 22.65
N ASP A 115 30.13 7.24 22.94
CA ASP A 115 28.69 7.07 22.77
C ASP A 115 28.14 7.77 21.53
N TYR A 116 29.03 8.09 20.57
CA TYR A 116 28.59 8.75 19.35
C TYR A 116 27.71 7.84 18.49
N THR A 117 26.74 8.47 17.85
CA THR A 117 25.90 7.88 16.81
C THR A 117 26.03 8.67 15.52
N THR A 118 25.71 8.07 14.43
CA THR A 118 25.81 8.66 13.09
C THR A 118 24.67 8.18 12.19
N ASP A 119 24.42 8.95 11.15
CA ASP A 119 23.76 8.52 9.94
C ASP A 119 24.75 8.73 8.81
N ALA A 120 25.43 7.68 8.38
CA ALA A 120 26.55 7.73 7.46
C ALA A 120 26.31 6.83 6.25
N VAL A 121 26.48 7.37 5.04
CA VAL A 121 26.14 6.68 3.81
C VAL A 121 27.20 6.85 2.72
N VAL A 122 27.43 5.77 1.97
CA VAL A 122 28.15 5.77 0.71
C VAL A 122 27.15 5.58 -0.41
N THR A 123 27.15 6.44 -1.41
CA THR A 123 26.15 6.48 -2.47
C THR A 123 26.74 6.37 -3.87
N GLN A 124 25.91 5.93 -4.81
CA GLN A 124 26.18 5.96 -6.23
C GLN A 124 24.90 6.32 -7.00
N SER A 125 25.04 7.09 -8.09
CA SER A 125 23.95 7.32 -9.04
C SER A 125 23.91 6.21 -10.07
N VAL A 126 22.75 5.67 -10.33
CA VAL A 126 22.50 4.63 -11.34
C VAL A 126 21.46 5.12 -12.34
N SER A 127 21.48 4.57 -13.55
CA SER A 127 20.54 4.88 -14.63
C SER A 127 20.09 3.61 -15.33
N GLY A 128 19.07 3.71 -16.16
CA GLY A 128 18.53 2.55 -16.89
C GLY A 128 17.33 1.89 -16.21
N LEU A 129 16.79 2.52 -15.14
CA LEU A 129 15.49 2.06 -14.62
C LEU A 129 14.36 2.43 -15.59
N ILE A 130 13.36 1.58 -15.63
CA ILE A 130 12.11 1.82 -16.36
C ILE A 130 11.06 2.32 -15.38
N PRO A 131 10.59 3.58 -15.52
CA PRO A 131 9.54 4.10 -14.65
C PRO A 131 8.30 3.20 -14.61
N GLY A 132 7.73 3.03 -13.43
CA GLY A 132 6.57 2.14 -13.20
C GLY A 132 6.94 0.69 -12.89
N LYS A 133 8.16 0.24 -13.14
CA LYS A 133 8.54 -1.16 -12.87
C LYS A 133 9.10 -1.35 -11.45
N LEU A 134 8.84 -2.54 -10.92
CA LEU A 134 9.34 -2.98 -9.60
C LEU A 134 10.81 -3.39 -9.70
N TYR A 135 11.60 -2.87 -8.78
CA TYR A 135 13.02 -3.24 -8.60
C TYR A 135 13.30 -3.65 -7.15
N GLU A 136 14.33 -4.45 -6.98
CA GLU A 136 14.94 -4.78 -5.70
C GLU A 136 16.40 -4.29 -5.69
N LEU A 137 16.72 -3.40 -4.75
CA LEU A 137 18.09 -3.07 -4.39
C LEU A 137 18.52 -4.00 -3.25
N SER A 138 19.63 -4.69 -3.39
CA SER A 138 20.15 -5.58 -2.37
C SER A 138 21.66 -5.46 -2.22
N ALA A 139 22.19 -5.88 -1.07
CA ALA A 139 23.63 -6.09 -0.83
C ALA A 139 23.83 -7.20 0.21
N MET A 140 25.03 -7.77 0.21
CA MET A 140 25.53 -8.54 1.33
C MET A 140 25.97 -7.56 2.42
N VAL A 141 25.45 -7.76 3.64
CA VAL A 141 25.67 -6.88 4.79
C VAL A 141 26.11 -7.72 6.00
N ARG A 142 27.17 -7.28 6.68
CA ARG A 142 27.66 -7.84 7.94
C ARG A 142 27.72 -6.73 8.99
N THR A 143 27.38 -7.07 10.25
CA THR A 143 27.36 -6.08 11.34
C THR A 143 28.17 -6.58 12.55
N SER A 144 28.75 -5.62 13.30
CA SER A 144 29.38 -5.89 14.59
C SER A 144 29.06 -4.80 15.59
N GLY A 145 28.39 -5.16 16.68
CA GLY A 145 28.01 -4.26 17.76
C GLY A 145 27.11 -3.10 17.31
N VAL A 146 26.31 -3.29 16.26
CA VAL A 146 25.45 -2.22 15.74
C VAL A 146 24.28 -2.01 16.68
N ALA A 147 24.07 -0.77 17.12
CA ALA A 147 22.98 -0.39 18.03
C ALA A 147 22.37 0.95 17.59
N GLY A 148 21.08 1.11 17.88
CA GLY A 148 20.28 2.28 17.56
C GLY A 148 19.77 2.29 16.12
N GLY A 149 18.72 3.08 15.88
CA GLY A 149 18.16 3.37 14.58
C GLY A 149 17.87 2.16 13.70
N ARG A 150 18.12 2.29 12.41
CA ARG A 150 17.94 1.24 11.41
C ARG A 150 19.16 0.32 11.27
N GLY A 151 20.30 0.70 11.84
CA GLY A 151 21.52 -0.07 11.75
C GLY A 151 22.12 -0.08 10.34
N GLY A 152 22.69 -1.22 9.94
CA GLY A 152 23.21 -1.44 8.59
C GLY A 152 22.09 -1.68 7.59
N ASN A 153 22.04 -0.91 6.52
CA ASN A 153 20.99 -1.04 5.51
C ASN A 153 21.45 -0.61 4.12
N VAL A 154 20.73 -1.11 3.11
CA VAL A 154 20.77 -0.55 1.75
C VAL A 154 19.61 0.41 1.61
N CYS A 155 19.81 1.51 0.91
CA CYS A 155 18.81 2.57 0.82
C CYS A 155 18.76 3.19 -0.57
N LEU A 156 17.64 3.85 -0.83
CA LEU A 156 17.33 4.54 -2.06
C LEU A 156 16.93 5.98 -1.76
N PHE A 157 17.43 6.91 -2.57
CA PHE A 157 17.10 8.32 -2.52
C PHE A 157 16.53 8.80 -3.85
N GLY A 158 15.65 9.79 -3.79
CA GLY A 158 14.98 10.32 -4.96
C GLY A 158 13.75 9.49 -5.33
N GLN A 159 13.24 9.66 -6.54
CA GLN A 159 12.07 8.93 -7.03
C GLN A 159 10.76 9.23 -6.28
N GLY A 160 10.70 10.31 -5.50
CA GLY A 160 9.60 10.54 -4.55
C GLY A 160 9.58 9.55 -3.38
N VAL A 161 10.57 8.66 -3.29
CA VAL A 161 10.67 7.61 -2.27
C VAL A 161 12.02 7.72 -1.56
N TRP A 162 11.96 7.75 -0.22
CA TRP A 162 13.13 7.67 0.65
C TRP A 162 12.96 6.41 1.49
N THR A 163 13.57 5.32 1.07
CA THR A 163 13.38 4.02 1.71
C THR A 163 14.69 3.29 1.89
N GLY A 164 14.69 2.32 2.78
CA GLY A 164 15.83 1.43 3.04
C GLY A 164 15.34 0.06 3.49
N SER A 165 16.25 -0.91 3.46
CA SER A 165 15.96 -2.25 3.94
C SER A 165 15.58 -2.24 5.43
N GLU A 166 14.90 -3.29 5.89
CA GLU A 166 14.51 -3.46 7.28
C GLU A 166 15.70 -3.31 8.24
N PRO A 167 15.47 -2.89 9.50
CA PRO A 167 16.53 -2.72 10.49
C PRO A 167 17.43 -3.93 10.62
N PHE A 168 18.74 -3.70 10.68
CA PHE A 168 19.74 -4.75 10.85
C PHE A 168 20.77 -4.34 11.89
N THR A 169 20.52 -4.74 13.14
CA THR A 169 21.29 -4.36 14.33
C THR A 169 21.95 -5.57 14.96
N GLY A 170 22.78 -5.36 15.97
CA GLY A 170 23.52 -6.42 16.67
C GLY A 170 24.82 -6.80 15.97
N THR A 171 25.25 -8.05 16.18
CA THR A 171 26.40 -8.66 15.52
C THR A 171 25.92 -9.84 14.69
N ASN A 172 26.03 -9.71 13.36
CA ASN A 172 25.52 -10.68 12.41
C ASN A 172 26.59 -10.97 11.35
N GLY A 173 26.66 -12.22 10.91
CA GLY A 173 27.41 -12.63 9.74
C GLY A 173 26.83 -12.02 8.45
N TRP A 174 27.49 -12.29 7.34
CA TRP A 174 27.04 -11.85 6.03
C TRP A 174 25.61 -12.33 5.74
N THR A 175 24.75 -11.39 5.48
CA THR A 175 23.31 -11.62 5.21
C THR A 175 22.88 -10.69 4.09
N ARG A 176 22.16 -11.19 3.08
CA ARG A 176 21.56 -10.36 2.06
C ARG A 176 20.46 -9.49 2.67
N ARG A 177 20.59 -8.19 2.49
CA ARG A 177 19.57 -7.21 2.86
C ARG A 177 19.06 -6.56 1.59
N SER A 178 17.74 -6.35 1.50
CA SER A 178 17.12 -5.77 0.31
C SER A 178 15.98 -4.83 0.64
N VAL A 179 15.66 -3.98 -0.34
CA VAL A 179 14.50 -3.11 -0.36
C VAL A 179 13.89 -3.11 -1.75
N GLN A 180 12.58 -3.30 -1.82
CA GLN A 180 11.82 -3.23 -3.07
C GLN A 180 11.21 -1.84 -3.23
N PHE A 181 11.17 -1.35 -4.46
CA PHE A 181 10.59 -0.05 -4.80
C PHE A 181 10.09 -0.04 -6.24
N ILE A 182 9.11 0.84 -6.51
CA ILE A 182 8.67 1.14 -7.87
C ILE A 182 9.47 2.32 -8.38
N ALA A 183 10.10 2.18 -9.53
CA ALA A 183 10.85 3.27 -10.14
C ALA A 183 9.91 4.40 -10.57
N GLY A 184 10.12 5.61 -10.07
CA GLY A 184 9.42 6.82 -10.50
C GLY A 184 10.07 7.48 -11.72
N GLU A 185 11.39 7.29 -11.87
CA GLU A 185 12.24 7.89 -12.90
C GLU A 185 13.24 6.86 -13.44
N SER A 186 13.94 7.22 -14.52
CA SER A 186 14.98 6.35 -15.13
C SER A 186 16.31 6.35 -14.39
N THR A 187 16.48 7.18 -13.35
CA THR A 187 17.69 7.30 -12.55
C THR A 187 17.36 7.17 -11.06
N ALA A 188 18.30 6.70 -10.26
CA ALA A 188 18.20 6.65 -8.81
C ALA A 188 19.55 6.92 -8.16
N VAL A 189 19.54 7.31 -6.88
CA VAL A 189 20.71 7.30 -6.02
C VAL A 189 20.55 6.14 -5.04
N ILE A 190 21.44 5.17 -5.11
CA ILE A 190 21.48 4.01 -4.20
C ILE A 190 22.57 4.21 -3.15
N GLY A 191 22.43 3.57 -1.99
CA GLY A 191 23.39 3.73 -0.90
C GLY A 191 23.53 2.53 0.01
N CYS A 192 24.75 2.39 0.56
CA CYS A 192 25.11 1.54 1.68
C CYS A 192 25.25 2.40 2.93
N ARG A 193 24.53 2.11 4.02
CA ARG A 193 24.28 3.07 5.10
C ARG A 193 24.37 2.46 6.49
N LEU A 194 24.92 3.21 7.44
CA LEU A 194 24.81 2.97 8.88
C LEU A 194 23.96 4.09 9.49
N GLY A 195 22.77 3.75 9.99
CA GLY A 195 21.75 4.72 10.40
C GLY A 195 20.73 4.99 9.27
N PHE A 196 19.75 5.85 9.55
CA PHE A 196 18.76 6.28 8.55
C PHE A 196 17.89 7.41 9.13
N TRP A 197 17.88 8.61 8.53
CA TRP A 197 17.02 9.73 8.93
C TRP A 197 16.83 9.81 10.45
N ALA A 198 17.34 10.70 11.17
CA ALA A 198 17.16 10.86 12.63
C ALA A 198 17.12 9.52 13.44
N GLY A 199 17.33 8.38 12.81
CA GLY A 199 17.49 7.04 13.38
C GLY A 199 18.96 6.67 13.44
N ASP A 200 19.74 7.45 14.20
CA ASP A 200 21.18 7.32 14.31
C ASP A 200 21.58 5.95 14.84
N SER A 201 22.68 5.44 14.31
CA SER A 201 23.24 4.14 14.71
C SER A 201 24.71 4.27 15.06
N ARG A 202 25.21 3.33 15.87
CA ARG A 202 26.63 3.15 16.14
C ARG A 202 27.04 1.71 15.90
N GLY A 203 28.32 1.42 15.84
CA GLY A 203 28.90 0.10 15.59
C GLY A 203 29.58 0.05 14.24
N THR A 204 29.74 -1.13 13.70
CA THR A 204 30.43 -1.35 12.43
C THR A 204 29.57 -2.17 11.48
N VAL A 205 29.50 -1.73 10.22
CA VAL A 205 28.83 -2.43 9.13
C VAL A 205 29.75 -2.58 7.94
N TRP A 206 29.70 -3.71 7.28
CA TRP A 206 30.37 -4.02 6.02
C TRP A 206 29.38 -4.28 4.92
N PHE A 207 29.71 -3.89 3.70
CA PHE A 207 28.89 -4.07 2.51
C PHE A 207 29.69 -4.66 1.38
N ASP A 208 29.02 -5.50 0.59
CA ASP A 208 29.54 -6.09 -0.63
C ASP A 208 28.38 -6.56 -1.53
N ASP A 209 28.67 -6.91 -2.77
CA ASP A 209 27.77 -7.55 -3.73
C ASP A 209 26.43 -6.79 -3.86
N VAL A 210 26.52 -5.49 -4.17
CA VAL A 210 25.36 -4.63 -4.38
C VAL A 210 24.71 -4.97 -5.72
N ALA A 211 23.40 -5.21 -5.73
CA ALA A 211 22.64 -5.54 -6.93
C ALA A 211 21.35 -4.73 -7.02
N LEU A 212 20.96 -4.35 -8.23
CA LEU A 212 19.71 -3.67 -8.53
C LEU A 212 19.07 -4.37 -9.74
N ARG A 213 17.94 -5.04 -9.50
CA ARG A 213 17.26 -5.84 -10.53
C ARG A 213 15.78 -5.99 -10.21
N THR A 214 15.00 -6.49 -11.15
CA THR A 214 13.66 -6.96 -10.81
C THR A 214 13.76 -8.10 -9.79
N PRO A 215 12.87 -8.15 -8.77
CA PRO A 215 12.91 -9.21 -7.77
C PRO A 215 12.74 -10.60 -8.41
N GLU A 216 13.56 -11.54 -7.99
CA GLU A 216 13.40 -12.95 -8.38
C GLU A 216 12.18 -13.57 -7.71
N GLY A 217 11.58 -14.58 -8.36
CA GLY A 217 10.47 -15.32 -7.79
C GLY A 217 9.14 -14.56 -7.76
N MET A 218 9.03 -13.46 -8.49
CA MET A 218 7.77 -12.73 -8.67
C MET A 218 7.00 -13.25 -9.90
N TYR A 219 5.70 -13.40 -9.71
CA TYR A 219 4.73 -13.58 -10.78
C TYR A 219 4.26 -12.19 -11.21
N TYR A 220 4.39 -11.88 -12.49
CA TYR A 220 3.98 -10.63 -13.07
C TYR A 220 2.81 -10.80 -14.02
N ARG A 221 1.80 -9.94 -13.90
CA ARG A 221 0.72 -9.78 -14.85
C ARG A 221 0.32 -8.31 -14.93
N GLU A 222 -0.15 -7.91 -16.11
CA GLU A 222 -0.67 -6.56 -16.32
C GLU A 222 -1.96 -6.59 -17.14
N SER A 223 -2.76 -5.55 -16.95
CA SER A 223 -3.96 -5.27 -17.73
C SER A 223 -3.94 -3.81 -18.21
N GLU A 224 -5.08 -3.27 -18.60
CA GLU A 224 -5.17 -1.87 -19.05
C GLU A 224 -4.78 -0.89 -17.95
N HIS A 225 -5.28 -1.10 -16.71
CA HIS A 225 -5.13 -0.16 -15.60
C HIS A 225 -4.30 -0.67 -14.43
N LEU A 226 -3.91 -1.94 -14.41
CA LEU A 226 -3.19 -2.53 -13.30
C LEU A 226 -1.90 -3.24 -13.72
N GLU A 227 -0.92 -3.25 -12.82
CA GLU A 227 0.22 -4.16 -12.81
C GLU A 227 0.24 -4.93 -11.49
N MET A 228 0.46 -6.23 -11.56
CA MET A 228 0.44 -7.11 -10.40
C MET A 228 1.75 -7.86 -10.26
N TYR A 229 2.38 -7.70 -9.09
CA TYR A 229 3.61 -8.37 -8.70
C TYR A 229 3.33 -9.22 -7.46
N LEU A 230 3.18 -10.52 -7.64
CA LEU A 230 2.92 -11.46 -6.56
C LEU A 230 4.07 -12.43 -6.40
N GLU A 231 4.34 -12.93 -5.21
CA GLU A 231 5.28 -14.01 -5.02
C GLU A 231 4.80 -15.24 -5.79
N LYS A 232 5.62 -15.75 -6.73
CA LYS A 232 5.27 -16.86 -7.64
C LYS A 232 4.78 -18.11 -6.89
N ALA A 233 5.35 -18.38 -5.73
CA ALA A 233 4.96 -19.53 -4.89
C ALA A 233 3.53 -19.42 -4.31
N LEU A 234 2.94 -18.24 -4.30
CA LEU A 234 1.58 -17.99 -3.78
C LEU A 234 0.52 -18.05 -4.88
N VAL A 235 0.91 -17.98 -6.16
CA VAL A 235 -0.02 -18.01 -7.29
C VAL A 235 -0.22 -19.47 -7.73
N ARG A 236 -1.38 -20.02 -7.37
CA ARG A 236 -1.75 -21.41 -7.62
C ARG A 236 -2.84 -21.55 -8.70
N VAL A 237 -3.37 -20.44 -9.16
CA VAL A 237 -4.40 -20.40 -10.20
C VAL A 237 -3.77 -20.26 -11.58
N SER A 238 -4.51 -20.59 -12.64
CA SER A 238 -4.03 -20.44 -14.01
C SER A 238 -3.95 -18.97 -14.43
N ASP A 239 -3.13 -18.71 -15.44
CA ASP A 239 -3.03 -17.39 -16.06
C ASP A 239 -4.38 -16.88 -16.55
N GLY A 240 -5.24 -17.75 -17.10
CA GLY A 240 -6.57 -17.36 -17.53
C GLY A 240 -7.48 -16.87 -16.39
N VAL A 241 -7.35 -17.42 -15.19
CA VAL A 241 -8.05 -16.92 -13.99
C VAL A 241 -7.51 -15.53 -13.62
N MET A 242 -6.19 -15.34 -13.65
CA MET A 242 -5.56 -14.05 -13.35
C MET A 242 -5.97 -12.98 -14.36
N ASP A 243 -5.93 -13.29 -15.64
CA ASP A 243 -6.31 -12.37 -16.71
C ASP A 243 -7.80 -12.00 -16.63
N GLY A 244 -8.68 -12.97 -16.34
CA GLY A 244 -10.10 -12.73 -16.12
C GLY A 244 -10.38 -11.86 -14.90
N TRP A 245 -9.63 -12.06 -13.82
CA TRP A 245 -9.74 -11.21 -12.61
C TRP A 245 -9.21 -9.79 -12.86
N LEU A 246 -8.05 -9.64 -13.49
CA LEU A 246 -7.51 -8.33 -13.85
C LEU A 246 -8.47 -7.55 -14.76
N ALA A 247 -9.10 -8.21 -15.73
CA ALA A 247 -10.12 -7.57 -16.57
C ALA A 247 -11.35 -7.08 -15.76
N LYS A 248 -11.70 -7.76 -14.65
CA LYS A 248 -12.73 -7.25 -13.74
C LYS A 248 -12.25 -6.02 -12.97
N LEU A 249 -11.01 -6.03 -12.48
CA LEU A 249 -10.43 -4.88 -11.78
C LEU A 249 -10.29 -3.66 -12.72
N ASP A 250 -10.01 -3.85 -14.01
CA ASP A 250 -10.06 -2.78 -15.01
C ASP A 250 -11.45 -2.14 -15.08
N LYS A 251 -12.52 -2.96 -15.08
CA LYS A 251 -13.89 -2.45 -15.07
C LYS A 251 -14.26 -1.73 -13.76
N VAL A 252 -13.69 -2.17 -12.65
CA VAL A 252 -13.79 -1.46 -11.36
C VAL A 252 -13.08 -0.10 -11.43
N TYR A 253 -11.89 -0.04 -12.01
CA TYR A 253 -11.17 1.20 -12.24
C TYR A 253 -11.95 2.16 -13.13
N ASP A 254 -12.50 1.66 -14.27
CA ASP A 254 -13.37 2.43 -15.16
C ASP A 254 -14.57 3.03 -14.39
N ALA A 255 -15.21 2.24 -13.51
CA ALA A 255 -16.32 2.72 -12.70
C ALA A 255 -15.88 3.82 -11.72
N TYR A 256 -14.73 3.69 -11.06
CA TYR A 256 -14.20 4.77 -10.22
C TYR A 256 -13.89 6.03 -11.04
N THR A 257 -13.29 5.88 -12.22
CA THR A 257 -13.02 7.01 -13.13
C THR A 257 -14.34 7.64 -13.62
N GLU A 258 -15.40 6.87 -13.82
CA GLU A 258 -16.73 7.42 -14.15
C GLU A 258 -17.32 8.22 -12.97
N LEU A 259 -17.14 7.73 -11.72
CA LEU A 259 -17.58 8.47 -10.53
C LEU A 259 -16.81 9.79 -10.36
N PHE A 260 -15.53 9.79 -10.71
CA PHE A 260 -14.60 10.91 -10.62
C PHE A 260 -14.10 11.32 -12.01
N ASP A 261 -15.02 11.69 -12.92
CA ASP A 261 -14.73 12.02 -14.32
C ASP A 261 -13.76 13.20 -14.53
N PHE A 262 -13.35 13.85 -13.45
CA PHE A 262 -12.42 14.97 -13.39
C PHE A 262 -11.05 14.59 -12.79
N PHE A 263 -10.88 13.36 -12.29
CA PHE A 263 -9.70 12.97 -11.55
C PHE A 263 -9.31 11.50 -11.82
N VAL A 264 -8.02 11.26 -12.00
CA VAL A 264 -7.42 9.92 -12.04
C VAL A 264 -6.20 9.88 -11.12
N PRO A 265 -6.04 8.85 -10.29
CA PRO A 265 -4.91 8.74 -9.39
C PRO A 265 -3.59 8.55 -10.14
N PHE A 266 -2.48 8.92 -9.49
CA PHE A 266 -1.11 8.73 -9.97
C PHE A 266 -0.80 9.31 -11.36
N GLY A 267 -1.56 10.33 -11.79
CA GLY A 267 -1.40 10.94 -13.13
C GLY A 267 -1.73 9.98 -14.27
N GLY A 268 -2.64 9.04 -14.06
CA GLY A 268 -3.07 8.05 -15.05
C GLY A 268 -2.10 6.88 -15.26
N ARG A 269 -1.09 6.73 -14.40
CA ARG A 269 -0.25 5.52 -14.38
C ARG A 269 -1.06 4.32 -13.90
N LYS A 270 -0.71 3.12 -14.38
CA LYS A 270 -1.33 1.88 -13.91
C LYS A 270 -1.20 1.75 -12.38
N MET A 271 -2.24 1.34 -11.70
CA MET A 271 -2.15 0.95 -10.30
C MET A 271 -1.30 -0.31 -10.16
N ILE A 272 -0.47 -0.36 -9.15
CA ILE A 272 0.40 -1.49 -8.89
C ILE A 272 -0.07 -2.20 -7.63
N VAL A 273 -0.22 -3.53 -7.71
CA VAL A 273 -0.47 -4.41 -6.55
C VAL A 273 0.78 -5.25 -6.31
N LEU A 274 1.32 -5.17 -5.10
CA LEU A 274 2.54 -5.87 -4.70
C LEU A 274 2.28 -6.74 -3.47
N SER A 275 2.52 -8.05 -3.57
CA SER A 275 2.51 -8.92 -2.39
C SER A 275 3.70 -8.61 -1.48
N LYS A 276 3.45 -8.40 -0.20
CA LYS A 276 4.46 -8.03 0.78
C LYS A 276 4.05 -8.53 2.18
N MET A 277 5.02 -8.80 3.05
CA MET A 277 4.74 -9.02 4.46
C MET A 277 4.39 -7.68 5.12
N ILE A 278 3.17 -7.55 5.61
CA ILE A 278 2.65 -6.38 6.33
C ILE A 278 1.76 -6.85 7.50
N ASP A 279 1.39 -5.95 8.39
CA ASP A 279 0.59 -6.21 9.60
C ASP A 279 -0.93 -5.98 9.41
N ALA A 280 -1.38 -5.72 8.17
CA ALA A 280 -2.77 -5.62 7.76
C ALA A 280 -3.09 -6.60 6.62
N TRP A 281 -4.33 -6.64 6.15
CA TRP A 281 -4.72 -7.40 4.97
C TRP A 281 -4.15 -6.78 3.69
N ALA A 282 -4.30 -5.47 3.53
CA ALA A 282 -3.65 -4.67 2.49
C ALA A 282 -3.49 -3.21 2.96
N TYR A 283 -2.76 -2.42 2.20
CA TYR A 283 -2.66 -0.98 2.30
C TYR A 283 -2.76 -0.36 0.91
N ALA A 284 -3.56 0.68 0.78
CA ALA A 284 -3.61 1.51 -0.41
C ALA A 284 -2.27 2.21 -0.66
N GLY A 285 -2.08 2.68 -1.87
CA GLY A 285 -0.90 3.45 -2.25
C GLY A 285 -0.38 3.11 -3.63
N TYR A 286 0.85 3.52 -3.86
CA TYR A 286 1.60 3.22 -5.07
C TYR A 286 2.95 2.58 -4.68
N PRO A 287 2.97 1.26 -4.52
CA PRO A 287 1.94 0.25 -4.82
C PRO A 287 0.87 0.10 -3.73
N ILE A 288 -0.27 -0.52 -4.09
CA ILE A 288 -1.13 -1.22 -3.14
C ILE A 288 -0.31 -2.38 -2.60
N GLN A 289 -0.11 -2.43 -1.28
CA GLN A 289 0.63 -3.52 -0.63
C GLN A 289 -0.37 -4.57 -0.15
N TRP A 290 -0.30 -5.76 -0.71
CA TRP A 290 -1.17 -6.86 -0.33
C TRP A 290 -0.42 -7.87 0.54
N ASN A 291 -0.96 -8.18 1.71
CA ASN A 291 -0.30 -9.11 2.63
C ASN A 291 -0.19 -10.50 2.02
N ARG A 292 1.04 -10.95 1.87
CA ARG A 292 1.39 -12.25 1.27
C ARG A 292 0.65 -13.44 1.86
N ASP A 293 0.30 -13.39 3.16
CA ASP A 293 -0.36 -14.49 3.86
C ASP A 293 -1.79 -14.75 3.37
N TYR A 294 -2.41 -13.76 2.72
CA TYR A 294 -3.76 -13.87 2.18
C TYR A 294 -3.82 -14.10 0.66
N VAL A 295 -2.72 -13.90 -0.07
CA VAL A 295 -2.71 -13.98 -1.55
C VAL A 295 -3.24 -15.31 -2.05
N ALA A 296 -2.67 -16.43 -1.60
CA ALA A 296 -3.01 -17.75 -2.13
C ALA A 296 -4.48 -18.11 -1.89
N SER A 297 -4.99 -17.92 -0.66
CA SER A 297 -6.39 -18.21 -0.33
C SER A 297 -7.36 -17.33 -1.12
N THR A 298 -7.03 -16.04 -1.28
CA THR A 298 -7.89 -15.13 -2.03
C THR A 298 -7.93 -15.45 -3.52
N LEU A 299 -6.79 -15.86 -4.11
CA LEU A 299 -6.77 -16.31 -5.50
C LEU A 299 -7.57 -17.61 -5.71
N ASP A 300 -7.54 -18.54 -4.73
CA ASP A 300 -8.40 -19.72 -4.74
C ASP A 300 -9.90 -19.33 -4.69
N GLU A 301 -10.26 -18.27 -3.93
CA GLU A 301 -11.62 -17.71 -3.89
C GLU A 301 -12.01 -17.03 -5.21
N VAL A 302 -11.08 -16.35 -5.88
CA VAL A 302 -11.30 -15.81 -7.23
C VAL A 302 -11.62 -16.93 -8.21
N ALA A 303 -10.81 -17.97 -8.22
CA ALA A 303 -11.01 -19.12 -9.10
C ALA A 303 -12.35 -19.83 -8.86
N ARG A 304 -12.75 -19.94 -7.57
CA ARG A 304 -13.95 -20.67 -7.17
C ARG A 304 -15.25 -19.89 -7.36
N TYR A 305 -15.22 -18.58 -7.06
CA TYR A 305 -16.45 -17.76 -6.97
C TYR A 305 -16.52 -16.67 -8.04
N ASP A 306 -15.51 -16.56 -8.87
CA ASP A 306 -15.41 -15.55 -9.95
C ASP A 306 -15.69 -14.11 -9.45
N ASN A 307 -15.24 -13.78 -8.25
CA ASN A 307 -15.46 -12.51 -7.58
C ASN A 307 -14.38 -11.46 -7.88
N ALA A 308 -14.64 -10.19 -7.60
CA ALA A 308 -13.71 -9.09 -7.85
C ALA A 308 -12.75 -8.79 -6.69
N VAL A 309 -12.89 -9.47 -5.55
CA VAL A 309 -12.09 -9.32 -4.31
C VAL A 309 -12.35 -8.00 -3.58
N PHE A 310 -13.11 -8.08 -2.49
CA PHE A 310 -13.49 -6.93 -1.66
C PHE A 310 -12.30 -6.04 -1.29
N GLY A 311 -11.25 -6.62 -0.69
CA GLY A 311 -10.12 -5.85 -0.18
C GLY A 311 -9.36 -5.12 -1.28
N ILE A 312 -9.11 -5.74 -2.44
CA ILE A 312 -8.41 -5.06 -3.54
C ILE A 312 -9.25 -3.92 -4.11
N MET A 313 -10.56 -4.11 -4.29
CA MET A 313 -11.46 -3.03 -4.71
C MET A 313 -11.47 -1.87 -3.69
N HIS A 314 -11.46 -2.19 -2.40
CA HIS A 314 -11.41 -1.20 -1.32
C HIS A 314 -10.12 -0.38 -1.37
N GLU A 315 -8.94 -1.03 -1.48
CA GLU A 315 -7.65 -0.32 -1.58
C GLU A 315 -7.53 0.50 -2.87
N MET A 316 -8.07 0.00 -3.98
CA MET A 316 -8.21 0.79 -5.20
C MET A 316 -9.09 2.03 -4.95
N GLY A 317 -10.17 1.87 -4.18
CA GLY A 317 -11.06 2.97 -3.78
C GLY A 317 -10.32 4.06 -3.00
N HIS A 318 -9.46 3.71 -2.05
CA HIS A 318 -8.61 4.66 -1.32
C HIS A 318 -7.71 5.48 -2.25
N ASN A 319 -7.20 4.89 -3.32
CA ASN A 319 -6.36 5.61 -4.27
C ASN A 319 -7.10 6.74 -5.03
N PHE A 320 -8.43 6.77 -4.98
CA PHE A 320 -9.26 7.87 -5.46
C PHE A 320 -9.61 8.89 -4.35
N ALA A 321 -8.97 8.85 -3.17
CA ALA A 321 -9.16 9.83 -2.12
C ALA A 321 -8.63 11.22 -2.52
N PRO A 322 -9.23 12.31 -2.00
CA PRO A 322 -8.78 13.67 -2.30
C PRO A 322 -7.48 14.01 -1.55
N GLY A 323 -6.67 14.86 -2.17
CA GLY A 323 -5.41 15.34 -1.58
C GLY A 323 -4.44 14.20 -1.26
N ASN A 324 -3.58 14.41 -0.28
CA ASN A 324 -2.62 13.43 0.22
C ASN A 324 -3.19 12.56 1.37
N TYR A 325 -4.49 12.34 1.38
CA TYR A 325 -5.18 11.80 2.56
C TYR A 325 -4.70 10.40 2.94
N VAL A 326 -4.56 9.51 1.98
CA VAL A 326 -4.18 8.12 2.24
C VAL A 326 -2.77 7.81 1.78
N THR A 327 -2.45 8.14 0.55
CA THR A 327 -1.26 7.61 -0.11
C THR A 327 -0.11 8.60 -0.22
N GLY A 328 -0.39 9.89 -0.12
CA GLY A 328 0.58 10.94 -0.45
C GLY A 328 1.02 10.94 -1.92
N ALA A 329 0.43 10.09 -2.73
CA ALA A 329 0.87 9.85 -4.11
C ALA A 329 0.35 10.91 -5.09
N TYR A 330 -0.67 11.68 -4.70
CA TYR A 330 -1.21 12.78 -5.46
C TYR A 330 -1.73 13.87 -4.54
N ASP A 331 -1.85 15.07 -5.06
CA ASP A 331 -2.39 16.23 -4.39
C ASP A 331 -3.48 16.84 -5.27
N HIS A 332 -4.72 16.81 -4.80
CA HIS A 332 -5.87 17.32 -5.52
C HIS A 332 -6.88 17.89 -4.52
N GLY A 333 -6.90 19.21 -4.43
CA GLY A 333 -7.81 19.93 -3.55
C GLY A 333 -7.54 19.75 -2.06
N ASN A 334 -8.59 19.89 -1.27
CA ASN A 334 -8.59 19.84 0.18
C ASN A 334 -9.35 18.61 0.67
N GLY A 335 -8.66 17.69 1.36
CA GLY A 335 -9.25 16.48 1.95
C GLY A 335 -9.90 16.69 3.33
N GLU A 336 -9.91 17.91 3.88
CA GLU A 336 -10.40 18.17 5.24
C GLU A 336 -11.89 17.90 5.45
N TRP A 337 -12.70 17.92 4.38
CA TRP A 337 -14.12 17.56 4.42
C TRP A 337 -14.35 16.07 4.71
N ASN A 338 -13.35 15.22 4.47
CA ASN A 338 -13.44 13.79 4.64
C ASN A 338 -13.29 13.43 6.12
N TRP A 339 -14.37 12.93 6.73
CA TRP A 339 -14.35 12.54 8.15
C TRP A 339 -13.97 11.08 8.38
N ASN A 340 -14.08 10.22 7.35
CA ASN A 340 -13.80 8.79 7.45
C ASN A 340 -13.52 8.19 6.06
N GLU A 341 -12.26 8.04 5.73
CA GLU A 341 -11.86 7.54 4.41
C GLU A 341 -12.21 6.06 4.19
N GLU A 342 -12.26 5.25 5.24
CA GLU A 342 -12.70 3.84 5.14
C GLU A 342 -14.15 3.76 4.62
N LEU A 343 -15.02 4.62 5.15
CA LEU A 343 -16.40 4.76 4.65
C LEU A 343 -16.42 5.14 3.18
N PHE A 344 -15.61 6.13 2.78
CA PHE A 344 -15.60 6.60 1.40
C PHE A 344 -15.00 5.58 0.43
N ALA A 345 -14.00 4.81 0.83
CA ALA A 345 -13.46 3.71 0.03
C ALA A 345 -14.53 2.63 -0.19
N ASN A 346 -15.27 2.25 0.86
CA ASN A 346 -16.39 1.33 0.77
C ASN A 346 -17.54 1.88 -0.10
N PHE A 347 -17.82 3.18 -0.03
CA PHE A 347 -18.86 3.81 -0.85
C PHE A 347 -18.48 3.84 -2.34
N ARG A 348 -17.19 4.11 -2.67
CA ARG A 348 -16.66 4.01 -4.04
C ARG A 348 -16.76 2.57 -4.55
N MET A 349 -16.41 1.58 -3.71
CA MET A 349 -16.56 0.17 -4.05
C MET A 349 -18.04 -0.19 -4.31
N TYR A 350 -18.97 0.29 -3.50
CA TYR A 350 -20.41 0.09 -3.73
C TYR A 350 -20.84 0.63 -5.11
N TYR A 351 -20.38 1.83 -5.48
CA TYR A 351 -20.62 2.37 -6.81
C TYR A 351 -20.13 1.42 -7.90
N ALA A 352 -18.90 0.94 -7.80
CA ALA A 352 -18.32 0.04 -8.79
C ALA A 352 -19.10 -1.28 -8.89
N LEU A 353 -19.53 -1.87 -7.76
CA LEU A 353 -20.36 -3.07 -7.76
C LEU A 353 -21.71 -2.84 -8.45
N CYS A 354 -22.35 -1.69 -8.21
CA CYS A 354 -23.60 -1.34 -8.88
C CYS A 354 -23.43 -1.13 -10.40
N ARG A 355 -22.29 -0.54 -10.81
CA ARG A 355 -22.01 -0.25 -12.24
C ARG A 355 -21.61 -1.48 -13.02
N THR A 356 -20.82 -2.37 -12.44
CA THR A 356 -20.27 -3.55 -13.10
C THR A 356 -21.16 -4.80 -12.97
N GLY A 357 -22.01 -4.84 -11.95
CA GLY A 357 -22.77 -6.04 -11.58
C GLY A 357 -21.90 -7.15 -10.99
N TYR A 358 -20.66 -6.87 -10.66
CA TYR A 358 -19.77 -7.84 -10.04
C TYR A 358 -20.15 -8.12 -8.59
N SER A 359 -19.59 -9.21 -8.06
CA SER A 359 -19.73 -9.61 -6.67
C SER A 359 -18.38 -9.63 -5.98
N VAL A 360 -18.41 -9.63 -4.66
CA VAL A 360 -17.25 -9.87 -3.80
C VAL A 360 -17.53 -11.03 -2.87
N TYR A 361 -16.48 -11.75 -2.47
CA TYR A 361 -16.57 -12.81 -1.48
C TYR A 361 -16.04 -12.29 -0.14
N LEU A 362 -16.84 -12.41 0.90
CA LEU A 362 -16.51 -11.95 2.24
C LEU A 362 -17.24 -12.82 3.28
N ASN A 363 -16.56 -13.24 4.33
CA ASN A 363 -17.15 -14.03 5.41
C ASN A 363 -17.94 -15.28 4.92
N ASN A 364 -17.34 -16.05 4.02
CA ASN A 364 -17.94 -17.25 3.41
C ASN A 364 -19.24 -17.00 2.61
N THR A 365 -19.45 -15.78 2.14
CA THR A 365 -20.62 -15.40 1.38
C THR A 365 -20.24 -14.53 0.18
N VAL A 366 -20.91 -14.77 -0.95
CA VAL A 366 -20.81 -13.91 -2.14
C VAL A 366 -21.84 -12.79 -2.01
N TYR A 367 -21.41 -11.55 -2.15
CA TYR A 367 -22.26 -10.36 -2.06
C TYR A 367 -22.25 -9.59 -3.39
N THR A 368 -23.43 -9.28 -3.90
CA THR A 368 -23.64 -8.22 -4.91
C THR A 368 -23.69 -6.85 -4.26
N GLY A 369 -23.73 -5.76 -5.06
CA GLY A 369 -23.86 -4.41 -4.52
C GLY A 369 -25.06 -4.25 -3.59
N ALA A 370 -26.25 -4.72 -3.98
CA ALA A 370 -27.45 -4.66 -3.13
C ALA A 370 -27.28 -5.40 -1.80
N GLN A 371 -26.65 -6.58 -1.81
CA GLN A 371 -26.42 -7.37 -0.59
C GLN A 371 -25.35 -6.72 0.33
N ILE A 372 -24.38 -6.04 -0.23
CA ILE A 372 -23.42 -5.22 0.55
C ILE A 372 -24.15 -4.09 1.28
N SER A 373 -25.09 -3.39 0.63
CA SER A 373 -25.93 -2.37 1.28
C SER A 373 -26.70 -2.93 2.46
N ASP A 374 -27.28 -4.13 2.32
CA ASP A 374 -27.98 -4.83 3.41
C ASP A 374 -27.07 -5.21 4.58
N MET A 375 -25.80 -5.54 4.32
CA MET A 375 -24.80 -5.78 5.37
C MET A 375 -24.55 -4.51 6.19
N TYR A 376 -24.39 -3.37 5.54
CA TYR A 376 -24.23 -2.08 6.22
C TYR A 376 -25.50 -1.63 6.96
N ARG A 377 -26.70 -2.01 6.48
CA ARG A 377 -27.96 -1.77 7.19
C ARG A 377 -27.96 -2.38 8.60
N LYS A 378 -27.49 -3.61 8.75
CA LYS A 378 -27.39 -4.25 10.08
C LYS A 378 -26.48 -3.48 11.02
N SER A 379 -25.32 -3.05 10.54
CA SER A 379 -24.39 -2.23 11.31
C SER A 379 -25.04 -0.91 11.75
N TYR A 380 -25.79 -0.26 10.87
CA TYR A 380 -26.54 0.96 11.16
C TYR A 380 -27.59 0.74 12.26
N GLU A 381 -28.46 -0.27 12.11
CA GLU A 381 -29.52 -0.61 13.06
C GLU A 381 -28.96 -0.95 14.45
N GLU A 382 -27.85 -1.73 14.51
CA GLU A 382 -27.17 -2.07 15.76
C GLU A 382 -26.54 -0.85 16.45
N THR A 383 -26.00 0.07 15.67
CA THR A 383 -25.40 1.32 16.18
C THR A 383 -26.47 2.23 16.76
N LEU A 384 -27.60 2.38 16.07
CA LEU A 384 -28.76 3.14 16.55
C LEU A 384 -29.37 2.52 17.83
N ALA A 385 -29.49 1.21 17.88
CA ALA A 385 -30.05 0.51 19.04
C ALA A 385 -29.23 0.75 20.32
N ARG A 386 -27.91 1.05 20.16
CA ARG A 386 -27.02 1.42 21.26
C ARG A 386 -27.04 2.91 21.59
N GLY A 387 -27.80 3.73 20.86
CA GLY A 387 -27.83 5.18 21.00
C GLY A 387 -26.49 5.87 20.63
N ILE A 388 -25.72 5.26 19.73
CA ILE A 388 -24.43 5.75 19.27
C ILE A 388 -24.59 6.36 17.88
N ALA A 389 -23.86 7.45 17.60
CA ALA A 389 -23.82 8.01 16.26
C ALA A 389 -23.09 7.08 15.29
N ALA A 390 -23.69 6.82 14.15
CA ALA A 390 -23.05 6.09 13.07
C ALA A 390 -22.18 7.05 12.25
N ASP A 391 -20.86 6.91 12.29
CA ASP A 391 -19.90 7.75 11.55
C ASP A 391 -19.00 6.96 10.58
N GLY A 392 -19.19 5.65 10.52
CA GLY A 392 -18.50 4.72 9.65
C GLY A 392 -19.49 3.93 8.77
N ASP A 393 -19.32 2.62 8.70
CA ASP A 393 -20.12 1.70 7.86
C ASP A 393 -21.63 1.87 7.99
N GLY A 394 -22.13 2.17 9.20
CA GLY A 394 -23.54 2.47 9.41
C GLY A 394 -24.01 3.70 8.62
N LEU A 395 -23.21 4.78 8.60
CA LEU A 395 -23.57 5.98 7.84
C LEU A 395 -23.47 5.72 6.32
N MET A 396 -22.58 4.85 5.88
CA MET A 396 -22.52 4.40 4.50
C MET A 396 -23.84 3.81 4.02
N TYR A 397 -24.56 3.03 4.87
CA TYR A 397 -25.89 2.51 4.51
C TYR A 397 -26.87 3.64 4.14
N VAL A 398 -26.86 4.75 4.88
CA VAL A 398 -27.71 5.89 4.54
C VAL A 398 -27.31 6.50 3.20
N MET A 399 -26.01 6.62 2.94
CA MET A 399 -25.49 7.11 1.66
C MET A 399 -25.86 6.18 0.49
N THR A 400 -25.81 4.86 0.66
CA THR A 400 -26.23 3.91 -0.39
C THR A 400 -27.72 4.07 -0.69
N ARG A 401 -28.58 4.23 0.31
CA ARG A 401 -30.02 4.52 0.12
C ARG A 401 -30.25 5.83 -0.63
N MET A 402 -29.50 6.87 -0.28
CA MET A 402 -29.56 8.15 -1.02
C MET A 402 -29.17 7.93 -2.49
N ALA A 403 -28.07 7.23 -2.75
CA ALA A 403 -27.64 6.97 -4.12
C ALA A 403 -28.65 6.14 -4.93
N ASP A 404 -29.28 5.13 -4.30
CA ASP A 404 -30.31 4.30 -4.93
C ASP A 404 -31.58 5.09 -5.25
N THR A 405 -31.93 6.09 -4.45
CA THR A 405 -33.16 6.87 -4.59
C THR A 405 -32.98 8.13 -5.43
N GLU A 406 -31.90 8.88 -5.17
CA GLU A 406 -31.63 10.18 -5.83
C GLU A 406 -30.77 10.03 -7.10
N GLY A 407 -30.18 8.85 -7.30
CA GLY A 407 -29.18 8.59 -8.31
C GLY A 407 -27.79 9.11 -7.93
N TRP A 408 -26.84 8.86 -8.81
CA TRP A 408 -25.43 9.16 -8.58
C TRP A 408 -24.99 10.57 -8.97
N GLU A 409 -25.81 11.28 -9.76
CA GLU A 409 -25.45 12.60 -10.26
C GLU A 409 -25.24 13.66 -9.15
N PRO A 410 -26.05 13.72 -8.08
CA PRO A 410 -25.77 14.59 -6.95
C PRO A 410 -24.42 14.29 -6.28
N PHE A 411 -24.07 13.01 -6.13
CA PHE A 411 -22.80 12.58 -5.54
C PHE A 411 -21.60 12.98 -6.42
N ARG A 412 -21.68 12.75 -7.73
CA ARG A 412 -20.63 13.15 -8.69
C ARG A 412 -20.35 14.64 -8.64
N LYS A 413 -21.40 15.47 -8.65
CA LYS A 413 -21.28 16.92 -8.51
C LYS A 413 -20.71 17.33 -7.16
N THR A 414 -21.11 16.66 -6.09
CA THR A 414 -20.58 16.90 -4.74
C THR A 414 -19.11 16.57 -4.68
N PHE A 415 -18.68 15.40 -5.16
CA PHE A 415 -17.26 15.05 -5.18
C PHE A 415 -16.46 16.03 -6.01
N ARG A 416 -16.94 16.44 -7.20
CA ARG A 416 -16.26 17.45 -8.02
C ARG A 416 -16.06 18.75 -7.24
N GLU A 417 -17.12 19.27 -6.59
CA GLU A 417 -17.05 20.48 -5.77
C GLU A 417 -16.03 20.33 -4.63
N LEU A 418 -16.10 19.21 -3.91
CA LEU A 418 -15.29 19.00 -2.70
C LEU A 418 -13.81 18.73 -3.01
N TYR A 419 -13.52 18.05 -4.11
CA TYR A 419 -12.12 17.81 -4.56
C TYR A 419 -11.46 19.10 -5.08
N ASP A 420 -12.23 20.04 -5.61
CA ASP A 420 -11.73 21.34 -6.09
C ASP A 420 -11.58 22.39 -4.98
N LEU A 421 -11.92 22.05 -3.72
CA LEU A 421 -11.75 22.98 -2.61
C LEU A 421 -10.29 23.39 -2.43
N ALA A 422 -10.08 24.69 -2.27
CA ALA A 422 -8.76 25.21 -1.97
C ALA A 422 -8.25 24.68 -0.60
N PRO A 423 -6.94 24.42 -0.43
CA PRO A 423 -6.38 23.88 0.81
C PRO A 423 -6.70 24.69 2.07
N GLN A 424 -6.94 25.99 1.94
CA GLN A 424 -7.29 26.91 3.05
C GLN A 424 -8.79 26.89 3.39
N THR A 425 -9.64 26.15 2.66
CA THR A 425 -11.07 26.09 2.96
C THR A 425 -11.28 25.20 4.18
N SER A 426 -11.83 25.75 5.25
CA SER A 426 -12.19 24.97 6.44
C SER A 426 -13.54 24.27 6.25
N CYS A 427 -13.55 22.97 6.43
CA CYS A 427 -14.77 22.15 6.41
C CYS A 427 -15.21 21.79 7.84
N GLY A 428 -14.62 22.43 8.85
CA GLY A 428 -14.83 22.15 10.28
C GLY A 428 -13.69 21.35 10.92
N THR A 429 -13.73 21.26 12.22
CA THR A 429 -12.71 20.58 13.05
C THR A 429 -13.23 19.27 13.64
N THR A 430 -14.54 19.13 13.81
CA THR A 430 -15.20 17.94 14.33
C THR A 430 -15.73 17.06 13.20
N LYS A 431 -15.92 15.78 13.49
CA LYS A 431 -16.54 14.88 12.51
C LYS A 431 -17.94 15.34 12.11
N TRP A 432 -18.72 15.86 13.08
CA TRP A 432 -20.05 16.40 12.79
C TRP A 432 -19.99 17.55 11.78
N GLU A 433 -19.10 18.51 11.97
CA GLU A 433 -18.98 19.65 11.05
C GLU A 433 -18.64 19.20 9.63
N LYS A 434 -17.77 18.20 9.48
CA LYS A 434 -17.42 17.61 8.18
C LYS A 434 -18.59 16.85 7.54
N ILE A 435 -19.32 16.07 8.34
CA ILE A 435 -20.54 15.37 7.91
C ILE A 435 -21.58 16.39 7.43
N ASP A 436 -21.84 17.44 8.22
CA ASP A 436 -22.79 18.49 7.88
C ASP A 436 -22.37 19.25 6.60
N TYR A 437 -21.08 19.53 6.45
CA TYR A 437 -20.52 20.15 5.25
C TYR A 437 -20.77 19.31 3.99
N PHE A 438 -20.47 18.01 4.06
CA PHE A 438 -20.68 17.08 2.96
C PHE A 438 -22.15 16.95 2.58
N PHE A 439 -23.03 16.70 3.53
CA PHE A 439 -24.47 16.55 3.26
C PHE A 439 -25.14 17.86 2.85
N SER A 440 -24.63 19.01 3.31
CA SER A 440 -25.07 20.32 2.82
C SER A 440 -24.73 20.52 1.34
N ALA A 441 -23.51 20.13 0.91
CA ALA A 441 -23.13 20.14 -0.48
C ALA A 441 -23.98 19.18 -1.31
N LEU A 442 -24.16 17.96 -0.83
CA LEU A 442 -24.98 16.93 -1.49
C LEU A 442 -26.44 17.37 -1.65
N SER A 443 -27.01 17.99 -0.61
CA SER A 443 -28.39 18.53 -0.63
C SER A 443 -28.56 19.63 -1.65
N ARG A 444 -27.58 20.53 -1.79
CA ARG A 444 -27.59 21.57 -2.86
C ARG A 444 -27.65 20.95 -4.25
N HIS A 445 -26.85 19.91 -4.50
CA HIS A 445 -26.81 19.23 -5.78
C HIS A 445 -28.03 18.35 -6.04
N ALA A 446 -28.66 17.84 -4.99
CA ALA A 446 -29.93 17.11 -5.07
C ALA A 446 -31.16 18.03 -5.18
N GLY A 447 -31.01 19.32 -4.85
CA GLY A 447 -32.11 20.30 -4.87
C GLY A 447 -33.12 20.15 -3.72
N LYS A 448 -32.76 19.44 -2.62
CA LYS A 448 -33.59 19.20 -1.44
C LYS A 448 -32.73 18.91 -0.21
N ASP A 449 -33.32 19.02 0.99
CA ASP A 449 -32.64 18.75 2.25
C ASP A 449 -32.58 17.25 2.53
N LEU A 450 -31.46 16.63 2.15
CA LEU A 450 -31.26 15.19 2.34
C LEU A 450 -31.06 14.82 3.82
N MET A 451 -30.54 15.72 4.66
CA MET A 451 -30.43 15.46 6.10
C MET A 451 -31.80 15.30 6.74
N GLN A 452 -32.77 16.14 6.40
CA GLN A 452 -34.12 16.04 6.94
C GLN A 452 -34.94 14.90 6.33
N GLU A 453 -34.62 14.48 5.11
CA GLU A 453 -35.31 13.42 4.41
C GLU A 453 -34.91 12.01 4.88
N TYR A 454 -33.59 11.82 5.10
CA TYR A 454 -33.01 10.49 5.36
C TYR A 454 -32.67 10.23 6.83
N PHE A 455 -32.65 11.26 7.69
CA PHE A 455 -32.37 11.12 9.11
C PHE A 455 -33.53 11.63 9.97
N THR A 456 -33.86 10.92 11.04
CA THR A 456 -34.72 11.44 12.08
C THR A 456 -34.01 12.54 12.88
N GLN A 457 -34.79 13.40 13.54
CA GLN A 457 -34.22 14.44 14.41
C GLN A 457 -33.35 13.85 15.53
N SER A 458 -33.68 12.66 16.02
CA SER A 458 -32.91 11.94 17.04
C SER A 458 -31.53 11.53 16.50
N GLU A 459 -31.48 11.00 15.28
CA GLU A 459 -30.21 10.64 14.60
C GLU A 459 -29.34 11.86 14.36
N ILE A 460 -29.90 12.95 13.86
CA ILE A 460 -29.18 14.22 13.68
C ILE A 460 -28.61 14.71 15.01
N ASN A 461 -29.38 14.66 16.08
CA ASN A 461 -28.91 15.07 17.41
C ASN A 461 -27.76 14.18 17.91
N THR A 462 -27.80 12.89 17.58
CA THR A 462 -26.72 11.95 17.93
C THR A 462 -25.46 12.23 17.09
N LEU A 463 -25.61 12.47 15.77
CA LEU A 463 -24.49 12.85 14.90
C LEU A 463 -23.78 14.13 15.40
N LYS A 464 -24.53 15.11 15.93
CA LYS A 464 -23.97 16.35 16.52
C LYS A 464 -23.06 16.12 17.72
N THR A 465 -23.05 14.94 18.32
CA THR A 465 -22.15 14.58 19.42
C THR A 465 -20.75 14.17 18.95
N LEU A 466 -20.56 13.88 17.65
CA LEU A 466 -19.27 13.49 17.06
C LEU A 466 -18.26 14.63 17.11
N ARG A 467 -17.11 14.38 17.73
CA ARG A 467 -16.02 15.33 17.91
C ARG A 467 -14.92 15.11 16.86
#